data_3d79afe5b9664a36cf79da758d592b0d
#
_entry.id   3d79afe5b9664a36cf79da758d592b0d
#
_cell.length_a   1.000
_cell.length_b   1.000
_cell.length_c   1.000
_cell.angle_alpha   90.00
_cell.angle_beta   90.00
_cell.angle_gamma   90.00
#
_symmetry.space_group_name_H-M   'P 1'
#
loop_
_entity.id
_entity.type
_entity.pdbx_description
1 polymer ?
#
loop_
_entity_poly.entity_id
_entity_poly.type
_entity_poly.pdbx_seq_one_letter_code
_entity_poly.pdbx_strand_id
1 'polypeptide(L)'
;NINYFLSDVLQSTQMRQEASVEDLHHTMWLERGLFSLLFVQNVLIFLMIIFLIVKPLKVYVNCIRKGKLIEITGAYEFKYLALTYNDIYEVNAANEILLRHQAEHDPLTGLMNRGAFDHVKEVLRVKAQPIALLLIDVDQFKLVNDGYGHEVGDKVLKKVARLLGESFRSTDFPARVGGDEFSVILTGVDRGQQAQIEEKIKTINDALRNPTDGLPQVSLSVGGVFSPKGYTDEMYHDADAALYQVKENGRCGCRFYTPDMPLPGAKN
;
A
#
# COMPACT_ATOMS: atom_id res chain seq x y z
N ASN A 1 58.04 -95.88 -3.94
CA ASN A 1 57.74 -94.85 -4.99
C ASN A 1 56.30 -94.35 -4.96
N ILE A 2 55.31 -95.12 -4.47
CA ILE A 2 53.90 -94.64 -4.35
C ILE A 2 53.73 -93.57 -3.27
N ASN A 3 54.42 -93.75 -2.16
CA ASN A 3 54.37 -92.78 -1.06
C ASN A 3 54.96 -91.39 -1.45
N TYR A 4 55.95 -91.33 -2.28
CA TYR A 4 56.53 -90.06 -2.77
C TYR A 4 55.60 -89.38 -3.76
N PHE A 5 54.90 -90.11 -4.62
CA PHE A 5 53.93 -89.58 -5.54
C PHE A 5 52.69 -89.04 -4.79
N LEU A 6 52.24 -89.79 -3.77
CA LEU A 6 51.11 -89.29 -2.94
C LEU A 6 51.46 -88.05 -2.15
N SER A 7 52.67 -87.92 -1.62
CA SER A 7 53.12 -86.70 -0.93
C SER A 7 53.23 -85.53 -1.88
N ASP A 8 53.72 -85.71 -3.09
CA ASP A 8 53.85 -84.65 -4.09
C ASP A 8 52.48 -84.16 -4.59
N VAL A 9 51.54 -85.07 -4.81
CA VAL A 9 50.14 -84.74 -5.14
C VAL A 9 49.43 -84.01 -4.00
N LEU A 10 49.62 -84.46 -2.75
CA LEU A 10 49.08 -83.82 -1.59
C LEU A 10 49.66 -82.41 -1.43
N GLN A 11 50.95 -82.21 -1.58
CA GLN A 11 51.63 -80.96 -1.49
C GLN A 11 51.21 -80.00 -2.60
N SER A 12 51.05 -80.47 -3.83
CA SER A 12 50.57 -79.65 -4.97
C SER A 12 49.12 -79.29 -4.85
N THR A 13 48.24 -80.13 -4.27
CA THR A 13 46.85 -79.79 -4.01
C THR A 13 46.73 -78.80 -2.86
N GLN A 14 47.56 -78.92 -1.81
CA GLN A 14 47.62 -77.94 -0.72
C GLN A 14 48.07 -76.56 -1.21
N MET A 15 49.15 -76.48 -2.01
CA MET A 15 49.61 -75.22 -2.59
C MET A 15 48.57 -74.59 -3.51
N ARG A 16 47.83 -75.39 -4.32
CA ARG A 16 46.71 -74.86 -5.13
C ARG A 16 45.55 -74.31 -4.26
N GLN A 17 45.26 -75.04 -3.18
CA GLN A 17 44.19 -74.62 -2.25
C GLN A 17 44.54 -73.30 -1.50
N GLU A 18 45.81 -73.21 -1.05
CA GLU A 18 46.33 -71.97 -0.44
C GLU A 18 46.33 -70.80 -1.43
N ALA A 19 46.78 -70.99 -2.67
CA ALA A 19 46.72 -69.95 -3.72
C ALA A 19 45.28 -69.53 -4.05
N SER A 20 44.35 -70.52 -4.12
CA SER A 20 42.92 -70.22 -4.36
C SER A 20 42.27 -69.42 -3.19
N VAL A 21 42.65 -69.68 -1.95
CA VAL A 21 42.18 -68.96 -0.80
C VAL A 21 42.74 -67.54 -0.77
N GLU A 22 44.01 -67.35 -1.15
CA GLU A 22 44.66 -66.07 -1.28
C GLU A 22 44.02 -65.17 -2.37
N ASP A 23 43.75 -65.74 -3.54
CA ASP A 23 42.99 -65.07 -4.62
C ASP A 23 41.56 -64.70 -4.19
N LEU A 24 40.90 -65.58 -3.43
CA LEU A 24 39.58 -65.35 -2.91
C LEU A 24 39.59 -64.15 -1.89
N HIS A 25 40.60 -64.15 -1.03
CA HIS A 25 40.78 -63.03 -0.11
C HIS A 25 41.06 -61.72 -0.85
N HIS A 26 41.90 -61.72 -1.88
CA HIS A 26 42.20 -60.53 -2.68
C HIS A 26 40.96 -60.03 -3.42
N THR A 27 40.15 -60.89 -4.03
CA THR A 27 38.88 -60.49 -4.68
C THR A 27 37.90 -59.99 -3.68
N MET A 28 37.75 -60.57 -2.49
CA MET A 28 36.87 -60.00 -1.43
C MET A 28 37.32 -58.67 -0.94
N TRP A 29 38.63 -58.38 -0.86
CA TRP A 29 39.14 -57.05 -0.49
C TRP A 29 38.85 -56.00 -1.58
N LEU A 30 39.00 -56.36 -2.86
CA LEU A 30 38.65 -55.48 -3.97
C LEU A 30 37.14 -55.17 -4.04
N GLU A 31 36.30 -56.19 -3.84
CA GLU A 31 34.85 -55.99 -3.77
C GLU A 31 34.44 -55.07 -2.62
N ARG A 32 34.99 -55.32 -1.41
CA ARG A 32 34.74 -54.42 -0.26
C ARG A 32 35.21 -52.99 -0.53
N GLY A 33 36.36 -52.83 -1.16
CA GLY A 33 36.87 -51.51 -1.58
C GLY A 33 35.93 -50.80 -2.56
N LEU A 34 35.44 -51.56 -3.56
CA LEU A 34 34.48 -51.05 -4.55
C LEU A 34 33.15 -50.63 -3.92
N PHE A 35 32.59 -51.47 -3.04
CA PHE A 35 31.37 -51.16 -2.31
C PHE A 35 31.52 -49.94 -1.43
N SER A 36 32.67 -49.80 -0.72
CA SER A 36 32.97 -48.64 0.09
C SER A 36 33.06 -47.35 -0.75
N LEU A 37 33.72 -47.44 -1.91
CA LEU A 37 33.83 -46.30 -2.85
C LEU A 37 32.46 -45.87 -3.38
N LEU A 38 31.64 -46.83 -3.82
CA LEU A 38 30.26 -46.55 -4.27
C LEU A 38 29.39 -45.95 -3.15
N PHE A 39 29.54 -46.44 -1.92
CA PHE A 39 28.83 -45.87 -0.77
C PHE A 39 29.22 -44.42 -0.52
N VAL A 40 30.52 -44.12 -0.49
CA VAL A 40 31.02 -42.73 -0.32
C VAL A 40 30.53 -41.81 -1.45
N GLN A 41 30.59 -42.32 -2.71
CA GLN A 41 30.09 -41.58 -3.87
C GLN A 41 28.57 -41.24 -3.73
N ASN A 42 27.76 -42.23 -3.32
CA ASN A 42 26.32 -41.99 -3.08
C ASN A 42 26.07 -40.95 -1.97
N VAL A 43 26.82 -41.02 -0.87
CA VAL A 43 26.72 -40.03 0.21
C VAL A 43 27.08 -38.64 -0.28
N LEU A 44 28.14 -38.47 -1.09
CA LEU A 44 28.54 -37.19 -1.68
C LEU A 44 27.45 -36.62 -2.61
N ILE A 45 26.86 -37.46 -3.46
CA ILE A 45 25.76 -37.07 -4.34
C ILE A 45 24.57 -36.62 -3.51
N PHE A 46 24.21 -37.36 -2.46
CA PHE A 46 23.11 -37.00 -1.57
C PHE A 46 23.34 -35.64 -0.87
N LEU A 47 24.54 -35.42 -0.36
CA LEU A 47 24.92 -34.14 0.25
C LEU A 47 24.88 -33.01 -0.78
N MET A 48 25.33 -33.26 -2.00
CA MET A 48 25.27 -32.29 -3.09
C MET A 48 23.83 -31.89 -3.42
N ILE A 49 22.91 -32.84 -3.50
CA ILE A 49 21.47 -32.58 -3.72
C ILE A 49 20.90 -31.73 -2.59
N ILE A 50 21.21 -32.04 -1.33
CA ILE A 50 20.75 -31.26 -0.18
C ILE A 50 21.25 -29.81 -0.27
N PHE A 51 22.52 -29.62 -0.61
CA PHE A 51 23.15 -28.29 -0.58
C PHE A 51 22.74 -27.42 -1.78
N LEU A 52 22.66 -28.04 -2.99
CA LEU A 52 22.39 -27.28 -4.23
C LEU A 52 20.90 -27.14 -4.54
N ILE A 53 20.05 -28.04 -4.03
CA ILE A 53 18.62 -28.02 -4.38
C ILE A 53 17.74 -27.79 -3.13
N VAL A 54 17.82 -28.66 -2.13
CA VAL A 54 16.86 -28.65 -1.02
C VAL A 54 17.00 -27.39 -0.15
N LYS A 55 18.23 -26.99 0.16
CA LYS A 55 18.49 -25.83 1.00
C LYS A 55 18.07 -24.50 0.35
N PRO A 56 18.46 -24.18 -0.90
CA PRO A 56 17.94 -22.99 -1.60
C PRO A 56 16.43 -23.02 -1.75
N LEU A 57 15.83 -24.15 -2.11
CA LEU A 57 14.39 -24.28 -2.27
C LEU A 57 13.63 -23.96 -0.98
N LYS A 58 14.11 -24.45 0.17
CA LYS A 58 13.52 -24.09 1.48
C LYS A 58 13.59 -22.60 1.78
N VAL A 59 14.69 -21.94 1.44
CA VAL A 59 14.84 -20.49 1.59
C VAL A 59 13.82 -19.75 0.73
N TYR A 60 13.70 -20.14 -0.53
CA TYR A 60 12.76 -19.53 -1.49
C TYR A 60 11.31 -19.68 -1.04
N VAL A 61 10.89 -20.89 -0.68
CA VAL A 61 9.54 -21.15 -0.16
C VAL A 61 9.25 -20.30 1.10
N ASN A 62 10.24 -20.15 1.98
CA ASN A 62 10.07 -19.32 3.17
C ASN A 62 9.96 -17.81 2.84
N CYS A 63 10.72 -17.31 1.87
CA CYS A 63 10.61 -15.93 1.39
C CYS A 63 9.25 -15.67 0.74
N ILE A 64 8.80 -16.56 -0.15
CA ILE A 64 7.48 -16.49 -0.79
C ILE A 64 6.37 -16.47 0.27
N ARG A 65 6.41 -17.38 1.25
CA ARG A 65 5.39 -17.46 2.30
C ARG A 65 5.34 -16.24 3.20
N LYS A 66 6.48 -15.54 3.36
CA LYS A 66 6.58 -14.30 4.17
C LYS A 66 6.38 -13.03 3.35
N GLY A 67 6.09 -13.12 2.06
CA GLY A 67 5.97 -11.96 1.18
C GLY A 67 7.24 -11.12 1.16
N LYS A 68 8.41 -11.75 0.97
CA LYS A 68 9.70 -11.05 0.90
C LYS A 68 10.38 -11.35 -0.43
N LEU A 69 11.17 -10.39 -0.89
CA LEU A 69 12.03 -10.58 -2.06
C LEU A 69 13.01 -11.74 -1.83
N ILE A 70 13.31 -12.46 -2.91
CA ILE A 70 14.25 -13.58 -2.91
C ILE A 70 15.62 -13.07 -3.33
N GLU A 71 16.66 -13.43 -2.58
CA GLU A 71 18.04 -13.14 -2.97
C GLU A 71 18.44 -13.95 -4.20
N ILE A 72 19.03 -13.28 -5.21
CA ILE A 72 19.37 -13.88 -6.50
C ILE A 72 20.69 -14.65 -6.36
N THR A 73 20.59 -15.90 -5.89
CA THR A 73 21.75 -16.76 -5.64
C THR A 73 21.51 -18.19 -6.18
N GLY A 74 22.57 -18.98 -6.33
CA GLY A 74 22.48 -20.38 -6.73
C GLY A 74 22.62 -20.62 -8.24
N ALA A 75 22.13 -21.78 -8.70
CA ALA A 75 22.12 -22.20 -10.10
C ALA A 75 21.25 -21.30 -10.98
N TYR A 76 21.43 -21.38 -12.28
CA TYR A 76 20.74 -20.52 -13.26
C TYR A 76 19.21 -20.58 -13.09
N GLU A 77 18.66 -21.75 -12.91
CA GLU A 77 17.22 -21.98 -12.74
C GLU A 77 16.66 -21.30 -11.49
N PHE A 78 17.42 -21.34 -10.40
CA PHE A 78 17.05 -20.64 -9.16
C PHE A 78 17.16 -19.12 -9.29
N LYS A 79 18.18 -18.62 -9.99
CA LYS A 79 18.29 -17.18 -10.28
C LYS A 79 17.12 -16.70 -11.14
N TYR A 80 16.76 -17.46 -12.17
CA TYR A 80 15.63 -17.13 -13.03
C TYR A 80 14.31 -17.12 -12.23
N LEU A 81 14.09 -18.13 -11.38
CA LEU A 81 12.93 -18.19 -10.51
C LEU A 81 12.87 -16.99 -9.54
N ALA A 82 14.01 -16.65 -8.93
CA ALA A 82 14.09 -15.50 -8.02
C ALA A 82 13.76 -14.17 -8.72
N LEU A 83 14.33 -13.93 -9.91
CA LEU A 83 14.06 -12.76 -10.73
C LEU A 83 12.58 -12.67 -11.08
N THR A 84 12.02 -13.74 -11.65
CA THR A 84 10.60 -13.77 -12.06
C THR A 84 9.66 -13.55 -10.88
N TYR A 85 9.94 -14.16 -9.73
CA TYR A 85 9.14 -13.93 -8.52
C TYR A 85 9.23 -12.48 -8.03
N ASN A 86 10.45 -11.92 -7.97
CA ASN A 86 10.68 -10.57 -7.51
C ASN A 86 9.98 -9.54 -8.42
N ASP A 87 10.07 -9.72 -9.74
CA ASP A 87 9.36 -8.87 -10.70
C ASP A 87 7.83 -8.91 -10.48
N ILE A 88 7.27 -10.10 -10.34
CA ILE A 88 5.83 -10.27 -10.06
C ILE A 88 5.46 -9.62 -8.71
N TYR A 89 6.29 -9.80 -7.70
CA TYR A 89 6.06 -9.24 -6.37
C TYR A 89 6.06 -7.70 -6.39
N GLU A 90 7.05 -7.08 -7.07
CA GLU A 90 7.15 -5.63 -7.22
C GLU A 90 5.97 -5.06 -8.01
N VAL A 91 5.59 -5.69 -9.12
CA VAL A 91 4.41 -5.28 -9.91
C VAL A 91 3.13 -5.37 -9.10
N ASN A 92 2.94 -6.44 -8.33
CA ASN A 92 1.75 -6.60 -7.49
C ASN A 92 1.72 -5.56 -6.37
N ALA A 93 2.86 -5.30 -5.71
CA ALA A 93 2.95 -4.28 -4.67
C ALA A 93 2.65 -2.87 -5.23
N ALA A 94 3.18 -2.53 -6.41
CA ALA A 94 2.88 -1.28 -7.09
C ALA A 94 1.40 -1.16 -7.48
N ASN A 95 0.81 -2.25 -8.00
CA ASN A 95 -0.61 -2.30 -8.33
C ASN A 95 -1.50 -2.14 -7.09
N GLU A 96 -1.14 -2.76 -5.97
CA GLU A 96 -1.90 -2.60 -4.71
C GLU A 96 -1.90 -1.15 -4.23
N ILE A 97 -0.75 -0.48 -4.26
CA ILE A 97 -0.63 0.96 -3.93
C ILE A 97 -1.49 1.80 -4.88
N LEU A 98 -1.42 1.52 -6.19
CA LEU A 98 -2.20 2.24 -7.19
C LEU A 98 -3.71 2.04 -6.99
N LEU A 99 -4.14 0.80 -6.80
CA LEU A 99 -5.56 0.47 -6.55
C LEU A 99 -6.06 1.14 -5.27
N ARG A 100 -5.25 1.13 -4.21
CA ARG A 100 -5.59 1.83 -2.97
C ARG A 100 -5.70 3.33 -3.18
N HIS A 101 -4.74 3.92 -3.89
CA HIS A 101 -4.80 5.35 -4.22
C HIS A 101 -6.06 5.69 -5.04
N GLN A 102 -6.41 4.89 -6.05
CA GLN A 102 -7.64 5.08 -6.83
C GLN A 102 -8.91 4.89 -6.00
N ALA A 103 -8.90 3.98 -5.02
CA ALA A 103 -10.03 3.74 -4.12
C ALA A 103 -10.22 4.86 -3.09
N GLU A 104 -9.16 5.60 -2.72
CA GLU A 104 -9.18 6.61 -1.66
C GLU A 104 -9.22 8.07 -2.19
N HIS A 105 -8.88 8.31 -3.45
CA HIS A 105 -8.78 9.65 -4.03
C HIS A 105 -9.77 9.91 -5.17
N ASP A 106 -10.17 11.17 -5.33
CA ASP A 106 -10.97 11.65 -6.46
C ASP A 106 -10.08 11.76 -7.71
N PRO A 107 -10.42 11.11 -8.83
CA PRO A 107 -9.57 11.04 -10.01
C PRO A 107 -9.37 12.38 -10.72
N LEU A 108 -10.28 13.35 -10.54
CA LEU A 108 -10.16 14.67 -11.15
C LEU A 108 -9.22 15.58 -10.36
N THR A 109 -9.37 15.57 -9.05
CA THR A 109 -8.76 16.58 -8.16
C THR A 109 -7.56 16.06 -7.36
N GLY A 110 -7.42 14.75 -7.21
CA GLY A 110 -6.38 14.11 -6.39
C GLY A 110 -6.60 14.24 -4.88
N LEU A 111 -7.63 14.95 -4.42
CA LEU A 111 -8.01 14.98 -3.00
C LEU A 111 -8.66 13.65 -2.59
N MET A 112 -8.88 13.47 -1.29
CA MET A 112 -9.69 12.33 -0.82
C MET A 112 -11.05 12.30 -1.52
N ASN A 113 -11.54 11.11 -1.87
CA ASN A 113 -12.90 10.94 -2.32
C ASN A 113 -13.86 10.81 -1.11
N ARG A 114 -15.16 10.77 -1.39
CA ARG A 114 -16.21 10.63 -0.38
C ARG A 114 -16.03 9.40 0.50
N GLY A 115 -15.68 8.25 -0.09
CA GLY A 115 -15.52 7.00 0.66
C GLY A 115 -14.38 7.05 1.68
N ALA A 116 -13.22 7.59 1.28
CA ALA A 116 -12.09 7.78 2.18
C ALA A 116 -12.40 8.82 3.26
N PHE A 117 -13.11 9.90 2.91
CA PHE A 117 -13.54 10.92 3.87
C PHE A 117 -14.51 10.36 4.91
N ASP A 118 -15.47 9.53 4.51
CA ASP A 118 -16.39 8.84 5.42
C ASP A 118 -15.63 7.90 6.38
N HIS A 119 -14.60 7.21 5.89
CA HIS A 119 -13.75 6.39 6.75
C HIS A 119 -12.98 7.24 7.80
N VAL A 120 -12.45 8.39 7.41
CA VAL A 120 -11.79 9.33 8.34
C VAL A 120 -12.75 9.80 9.44
N LYS A 121 -14.01 10.10 9.10
CA LYS A 121 -15.05 10.47 10.09
C LYS A 121 -15.22 9.38 11.15
N GLU A 122 -15.32 8.11 10.74
CA GLU A 122 -15.46 6.99 11.68
C GLU A 122 -14.22 6.84 12.59
N VAL A 123 -13.01 7.00 12.05
CA VAL A 123 -11.78 6.96 12.85
C VAL A 123 -11.77 8.10 13.88
N LEU A 124 -12.17 9.30 13.48
CA LEU A 124 -12.19 10.47 14.37
C LEU A 124 -13.34 10.45 15.37
N ARG A 125 -14.43 9.72 15.09
CA ARG A 125 -15.49 9.44 16.07
C ARG A 125 -14.97 8.67 17.28
N VAL A 126 -14.06 7.74 17.05
CA VAL A 126 -13.44 6.91 18.10
C VAL A 126 -12.31 7.64 18.83
N LYS A 127 -11.52 8.43 18.11
CA LYS A 127 -10.32 9.10 18.68
C LYS A 127 -10.62 10.22 19.68
N ALA A 128 -11.85 10.74 19.69
CA ALA A 128 -12.32 11.78 20.63
C ALA A 128 -11.35 12.97 20.82
N GLN A 129 -10.68 13.41 19.74
CA GLN A 129 -9.78 14.56 19.73
C GLN A 129 -10.48 15.80 19.20
N PRO A 130 -10.04 17.03 19.57
CA PRO A 130 -10.61 18.26 19.02
C PRO A 130 -10.46 18.33 17.49
N ILE A 131 -11.55 18.66 16.81
CA ILE A 131 -11.59 18.80 15.34
C ILE A 131 -12.49 19.97 14.94
N ALA A 132 -12.32 20.43 13.69
CA ALA A 132 -13.32 21.23 13.00
C ALA A 132 -13.70 20.56 11.67
N LEU A 133 -14.98 20.60 11.32
CA LEU A 133 -15.50 20.19 10.02
C LEU A 133 -15.83 21.45 9.22
N LEU A 134 -15.35 21.53 7.99
CA LEU A 134 -15.71 22.55 7.01
C LEU A 134 -16.45 21.89 5.86
N LEU A 135 -17.62 22.37 5.51
CA LEU A 135 -18.35 22.07 4.28
C LEU A 135 -18.14 23.24 3.32
N ILE A 136 -17.78 22.96 2.09
CA ILE A 136 -17.33 23.93 1.09
C ILE A 136 -18.08 23.69 -0.21
N ASP A 137 -18.61 24.72 -0.80
CA ASP A 137 -19.32 24.69 -2.06
C ASP A 137 -18.75 25.75 -3.00
N VAL A 138 -18.56 25.41 -4.28
CA VAL A 138 -18.08 26.35 -5.30
C VAL A 138 -19.26 27.17 -5.82
N ASP A 139 -19.27 28.43 -5.46
CA ASP A 139 -20.38 29.34 -5.78
C ASP A 139 -20.63 29.41 -7.30
N GLN A 140 -21.90 29.21 -7.66
CA GLN A 140 -22.37 29.33 -9.03
C GLN A 140 -21.63 28.44 -10.05
N PHE A 141 -21.08 27.30 -9.63
CA PHE A 141 -20.31 26.40 -10.49
C PHE A 141 -21.07 25.95 -11.73
N LYS A 142 -22.39 25.76 -11.64
CA LYS A 142 -23.23 25.46 -12.79
C LYS A 142 -23.12 26.53 -13.89
N LEU A 143 -23.06 27.81 -13.54
CA LEU A 143 -22.91 28.90 -14.53
C LEU A 143 -21.54 28.84 -15.23
N VAL A 144 -20.51 28.37 -14.54
CA VAL A 144 -19.20 28.13 -15.17
C VAL A 144 -19.32 27.05 -16.24
N ASN A 145 -19.96 25.91 -15.90
CA ASN A 145 -20.15 24.82 -16.86
C ASN A 145 -21.04 25.26 -18.05
N ASP A 146 -22.13 25.96 -17.78
CA ASP A 146 -23.07 26.40 -18.80
C ASP A 146 -22.45 27.48 -19.73
N GLY A 147 -21.57 28.34 -19.20
CA GLY A 147 -20.94 29.43 -19.95
C GLY A 147 -19.62 29.07 -20.63
N TYR A 148 -18.80 28.22 -20.02
CA TYR A 148 -17.43 27.93 -20.48
C TYR A 148 -17.19 26.45 -20.82
N GLY A 149 -18.18 25.59 -20.57
CA GLY A 149 -18.09 24.15 -20.79
C GLY A 149 -17.42 23.37 -19.66
N HIS A 150 -17.68 22.06 -19.63
CA HIS A 150 -17.22 21.15 -18.55
C HIS A 150 -15.71 21.08 -18.43
N GLU A 151 -14.95 21.20 -19.52
CA GLU A 151 -13.47 21.18 -19.47
C GLU A 151 -12.90 22.35 -18.65
N VAL A 152 -13.55 23.54 -18.74
CA VAL A 152 -13.17 24.71 -17.93
C VAL A 152 -13.62 24.51 -16.49
N GLY A 153 -14.81 23.98 -16.27
CA GLY A 153 -15.28 23.59 -14.94
C GLY A 153 -14.32 22.63 -14.25
N ASP A 154 -13.84 21.62 -14.95
CA ASP A 154 -12.83 20.66 -14.41
C ASP A 154 -11.52 21.35 -14.00
N LYS A 155 -11.06 22.34 -14.79
CA LYS A 155 -9.87 23.14 -14.46
C LYS A 155 -10.12 24.01 -13.21
N VAL A 156 -11.31 24.56 -13.06
CA VAL A 156 -11.70 25.30 -11.86
C VAL A 156 -11.69 24.40 -10.64
N LEU A 157 -12.29 23.20 -10.70
CA LEU A 157 -12.29 22.24 -9.60
C LEU A 157 -10.87 21.81 -9.22
N LYS A 158 -10.00 21.56 -10.20
CA LYS A 158 -8.57 21.25 -9.96
C LYS A 158 -7.86 22.39 -9.26
N LYS A 159 -8.15 23.64 -9.63
CA LYS A 159 -7.58 24.82 -8.97
C LYS A 159 -8.05 24.95 -7.53
N VAL A 160 -9.35 24.77 -7.27
CA VAL A 160 -9.92 24.76 -5.91
C VAL A 160 -9.24 23.67 -5.07
N ALA A 161 -9.16 22.47 -5.58
CA ALA A 161 -8.53 21.35 -4.89
C ALA A 161 -7.06 21.62 -4.55
N ARG A 162 -6.29 22.16 -5.48
CA ARG A 162 -4.89 22.57 -5.25
C ARG A 162 -4.78 23.60 -4.15
N LEU A 163 -5.59 24.66 -4.18
CA LEU A 163 -5.58 25.71 -3.16
C LEU A 163 -5.97 25.17 -1.78
N LEU A 164 -6.95 24.27 -1.71
CA LEU A 164 -7.31 23.59 -0.46
C LEU A 164 -6.14 22.74 0.05
N GLY A 165 -5.54 21.91 -0.80
CA GLY A 165 -4.40 21.04 -0.43
C GLY A 165 -3.17 21.84 0.06
N GLU A 166 -2.88 22.99 -0.57
CA GLU A 166 -1.76 23.87 -0.20
C GLU A 166 -2.03 24.68 1.08
N SER A 167 -3.29 24.99 1.40
CA SER A 167 -3.66 25.83 2.54
C SER A 167 -3.76 25.09 3.86
N PHE A 168 -4.01 23.78 3.84
CA PHE A 168 -4.17 22.95 5.02
C PHE A 168 -2.94 22.06 5.27
N ARG A 169 -2.80 21.54 6.49
CA ARG A 169 -1.64 20.72 6.90
C ARG A 169 -1.77 19.30 6.38
N SER A 170 -0.68 18.56 6.33
CA SER A 170 -0.68 17.14 6.00
C SER A 170 -1.46 16.27 7.01
N THR A 171 -1.77 16.79 8.18
CA THR A 171 -2.62 16.15 9.20
C THR A 171 -4.10 16.45 9.04
N ASP A 172 -4.47 17.38 8.15
CA ASP A 172 -5.83 17.73 7.84
C ASP A 172 -6.31 16.91 6.63
N PHE A 173 -7.62 16.77 6.47
CA PHE A 173 -8.22 15.87 5.51
C PHE A 173 -9.10 16.63 4.51
N PRO A 174 -8.52 17.28 3.48
CA PRO A 174 -9.30 17.86 2.40
C PRO A 174 -9.81 16.76 1.46
N ALA A 175 -11.09 16.84 1.10
CA ALA A 175 -11.79 15.87 0.28
C ALA A 175 -12.73 16.55 -0.71
N ARG A 176 -12.98 15.87 -1.85
CA ARG A 176 -14.10 16.19 -2.74
C ARG A 176 -15.20 15.17 -2.52
N VAL A 177 -16.36 15.63 -2.04
CA VAL A 177 -17.47 14.77 -1.62
C VAL A 177 -18.63 14.73 -2.61
N GLY A 178 -18.64 15.67 -3.56
CA GLY A 178 -19.67 15.79 -4.58
C GLY A 178 -19.14 16.50 -5.83
N GLY A 179 -20.01 16.87 -6.75
CA GLY A 179 -19.66 17.56 -8.00
C GLY A 179 -18.81 18.80 -7.79
N ASP A 180 -19.36 19.79 -7.11
CA ASP A 180 -18.77 21.08 -6.72
C ASP A 180 -18.61 21.23 -5.20
N GLU A 181 -18.84 20.14 -4.46
CA GLU A 181 -18.79 20.10 -3.00
C GLU A 181 -17.45 19.53 -2.52
N PHE A 182 -16.80 20.27 -1.64
CA PHE A 182 -15.60 19.87 -0.93
C PHE A 182 -15.86 19.86 0.58
N SER A 183 -15.05 19.11 1.30
CA SER A 183 -15.07 19.10 2.77
C SER A 183 -13.64 19.05 3.30
N VAL A 184 -13.42 19.62 4.47
CA VAL A 184 -12.13 19.52 5.16
C VAL A 184 -12.38 19.19 6.63
N ILE A 185 -11.70 18.17 7.14
CA ILE A 185 -11.60 17.95 8.59
C ILE A 185 -10.23 18.43 9.04
N LEU A 186 -10.25 19.37 9.99
CA LEU A 186 -9.06 19.89 10.65
C LEU A 186 -8.88 19.18 11.99
N THR A 187 -7.66 18.71 12.27
CA THR A 187 -7.37 17.99 13.51
C THR A 187 -6.55 18.81 14.50
N GLY A 188 -6.81 18.61 15.80
CA GLY A 188 -6.11 19.35 16.86
C GLY A 188 -6.41 20.85 16.85
N VAL A 189 -7.62 21.23 16.46
CA VAL A 189 -8.07 22.63 16.38
C VAL A 189 -9.28 22.88 17.27
N ASP A 190 -9.38 24.07 17.81
CA ASP A 190 -10.49 24.54 18.62
C ASP A 190 -11.00 25.93 18.16
N ARG A 191 -11.99 26.46 18.86
CA ARG A 191 -12.58 27.77 18.53
C ARG A 191 -11.58 28.94 18.58
N GLY A 192 -10.48 28.81 19.30
CA GLY A 192 -9.42 29.83 19.34
C GLY A 192 -8.72 30.05 17.99
N GLN A 193 -8.81 29.06 17.09
CA GLN A 193 -8.21 29.12 15.76
C GLN A 193 -9.18 29.51 14.66
N GLN A 194 -10.44 29.87 15.01
CA GLN A 194 -11.48 30.26 14.05
C GLN A 194 -11.01 31.36 13.10
N ALA A 195 -10.48 32.46 13.63
CA ALA A 195 -10.03 33.60 12.83
C ALA A 195 -8.91 33.20 11.83
N GLN A 196 -8.02 32.26 12.20
CA GLN A 196 -6.98 31.77 11.31
C GLN A 196 -7.56 30.95 10.16
N ILE A 197 -8.61 30.17 10.43
CA ILE A 197 -9.29 29.37 9.41
C ILE A 197 -10.06 30.29 8.45
N GLU A 198 -10.78 31.25 8.97
CA GLU A 198 -11.49 32.25 8.17
C GLU A 198 -10.54 33.04 7.26
N GLU A 199 -9.37 33.45 7.75
CA GLU A 199 -8.37 34.17 6.94
C GLU A 199 -7.78 33.26 5.85
N LYS A 200 -7.58 31.96 6.11
CA LYS A 200 -7.19 30.99 5.06
C LYS A 200 -8.24 30.91 3.96
N ILE A 201 -9.51 30.76 4.31
CA ILE A 201 -10.61 30.71 3.34
C ILE A 201 -10.71 32.01 2.55
N LYS A 202 -10.53 33.17 3.21
CA LYS A 202 -10.47 34.48 2.54
C LYS A 202 -9.32 34.51 1.52
N THR A 203 -8.12 34.05 1.88
CA THR A 203 -6.97 34.00 0.97
C THR A 203 -7.26 33.11 -0.26
N ILE A 204 -7.91 31.97 -0.06
CA ILE A 204 -8.34 31.09 -1.15
C ILE A 204 -9.35 31.82 -2.04
N ASN A 205 -10.35 32.47 -1.46
CA ASN A 205 -11.37 33.25 -2.19
C ASN A 205 -10.74 34.39 -3.00
N ASP A 206 -9.77 35.10 -2.43
CA ASP A 206 -9.05 36.18 -3.12
C ASP A 206 -8.29 35.65 -4.36
N ALA A 207 -7.66 34.48 -4.25
CA ALA A 207 -6.98 33.83 -5.36
C ALA A 207 -7.94 33.28 -6.45
N LEU A 208 -9.16 32.89 -6.06
CA LEU A 208 -10.18 32.39 -6.98
C LEU A 208 -10.92 33.52 -7.69
N ARG A 209 -11.09 34.65 -7.02
CA ARG A 209 -11.75 35.87 -7.58
C ARG A 209 -10.84 36.68 -8.48
N ASN A 210 -9.52 36.58 -8.29
CA ASN A 210 -8.51 37.28 -9.09
C ASN A 210 -7.59 36.27 -9.81
N PRO A 211 -8.13 35.42 -10.73
CA PRO A 211 -7.35 34.39 -11.38
C PRO A 211 -6.33 35.01 -12.35
N THR A 212 -5.08 34.54 -12.27
CA THR A 212 -3.98 34.94 -13.17
C THR A 212 -3.77 33.93 -14.32
N ASP A 213 -4.55 32.86 -14.35
CA ASP A 213 -4.43 31.70 -15.24
C ASP A 213 -5.50 31.67 -16.37
N GLY A 214 -6.27 32.74 -16.50
CA GLY A 214 -7.31 32.84 -17.53
C GLY A 214 -8.59 32.04 -17.23
N LEU A 215 -8.72 31.44 -16.07
CA LEU A 215 -9.94 30.76 -15.64
C LEU A 215 -11.01 31.77 -15.23
N PRO A 216 -12.31 31.39 -15.30
CA PRO A 216 -13.38 32.26 -14.82
C PRO A 216 -13.25 32.51 -13.31
N GLN A 217 -13.73 33.68 -12.88
CA GLN A 217 -13.80 34.01 -11.46
C GLN A 217 -14.85 33.16 -10.77
N VAL A 218 -14.48 32.58 -9.65
CA VAL A 218 -15.37 31.81 -8.76
C VAL A 218 -15.06 32.17 -7.31
N SER A 219 -15.94 31.79 -6.41
CA SER A 219 -15.71 31.88 -4.96
C SER A 219 -16.17 30.61 -4.25
N LEU A 220 -15.83 30.51 -3.00
CA LEU A 220 -16.24 29.41 -2.11
C LEU A 220 -17.14 29.96 -1.01
N SER A 221 -18.26 29.30 -0.77
CA SER A 221 -19.03 29.41 0.44
C SER A 221 -18.65 28.29 1.38
N VAL A 222 -18.35 28.61 2.65
CA VAL A 222 -17.84 27.65 3.63
C VAL A 222 -18.63 27.72 4.93
N GLY A 223 -19.19 26.61 5.36
CA GLY A 223 -19.78 26.41 6.68
C GLY A 223 -18.89 25.55 7.56
N GLY A 224 -18.61 26.00 8.78
CA GLY A 224 -17.74 25.28 9.71
C GLY A 224 -18.39 24.97 11.04
N VAL A 225 -17.92 23.93 11.73
CA VAL A 225 -18.31 23.60 13.09
C VAL A 225 -17.12 23.01 13.84
N PHE A 226 -17.00 23.32 15.14
CA PHE A 226 -15.99 22.74 16.01
C PHE A 226 -16.59 21.67 16.92
N SER A 227 -15.82 20.59 17.15
CA SER A 227 -16.11 19.59 18.16
C SER A 227 -14.87 19.33 19.03
N PRO A 228 -14.99 19.36 20.35
CA PRO A 228 -13.88 19.04 21.25
C PRO A 228 -13.65 17.53 21.44
N LYS A 229 -14.58 16.70 20.97
CA LYS A 229 -14.63 15.24 21.27
C LYS A 229 -14.69 14.35 20.03
N GLY A 230 -14.14 14.81 18.91
CA GLY A 230 -14.15 14.06 17.65
C GLY A 230 -15.41 14.29 16.83
N TYR A 231 -15.60 13.46 15.79
CA TYR A 231 -16.71 13.59 14.86
C TYR A 231 -18.03 13.09 15.46
N THR A 232 -19.12 13.84 15.25
CA THR A 232 -20.51 13.43 15.51
C THR A 232 -21.39 13.73 14.31
N ASP A 233 -22.53 13.04 14.18
CA ASP A 233 -23.42 13.22 13.02
C ASP A 233 -24.06 14.61 12.99
N GLU A 234 -24.28 15.22 14.16
CA GLU A 234 -24.80 16.58 14.29
C GLU A 234 -23.88 17.60 13.62
N MET A 235 -22.55 17.38 13.63
CA MET A 235 -21.60 18.31 13.00
C MET A 235 -21.88 18.56 11.53
N TYR A 236 -22.37 17.55 10.79
CA TYR A 236 -22.69 17.76 9.38
C TYR A 236 -23.87 18.74 9.23
N HIS A 237 -24.92 18.56 10.02
CA HIS A 237 -26.11 19.45 10.01
C HIS A 237 -25.75 20.87 10.47
N ASP A 238 -24.92 20.99 11.49
CA ASP A 238 -24.47 22.28 12.01
C ASP A 238 -23.61 23.04 10.99
N ALA A 239 -22.66 22.35 10.34
CA ALA A 239 -21.84 22.94 9.28
C ALA A 239 -22.68 23.32 8.05
N ASP A 240 -23.67 22.50 7.68
CA ASP A 240 -24.60 22.79 6.58
C ASP A 240 -25.47 24.02 6.87
N ALA A 241 -25.97 24.15 8.11
CA ALA A 241 -26.68 25.37 8.53
C ALA A 241 -25.79 26.62 8.42
N ALA A 242 -24.52 26.53 8.81
CA ALA A 242 -23.58 27.63 8.66
C ALA A 242 -23.29 27.94 7.18
N LEU A 243 -23.11 26.92 6.33
CA LEU A 243 -22.93 27.08 4.89
C LEU A 243 -24.13 27.73 4.22
N TYR A 244 -25.34 27.31 4.58
CA TYR A 244 -26.58 27.92 4.10
C TYR A 244 -26.62 29.42 4.41
N GLN A 245 -26.25 29.83 5.65
CA GLN A 245 -26.17 31.22 6.01
C GLN A 245 -25.16 32.04 5.18
N VAL A 246 -24.01 31.43 4.79
CA VAL A 246 -23.07 32.09 3.88
C VAL A 246 -23.71 32.29 2.50
N LYS A 247 -24.38 31.28 1.97
CA LYS A 247 -25.04 31.33 0.66
C LYS A 247 -26.16 32.38 0.60
N GLU A 248 -26.98 32.51 1.67
CA GLU A 248 -28.06 33.51 1.77
C GLU A 248 -27.53 34.94 1.96
N ASN A 249 -26.37 35.10 2.61
CA ASN A 249 -25.78 36.43 2.86
C ASN A 249 -24.83 36.93 1.75
N GLY A 250 -24.98 36.43 0.52
CA GLY A 250 -24.24 36.92 -0.64
C GLY A 250 -23.05 36.04 -1.06
N ARG A 251 -22.92 34.86 -0.49
CA ARG A 251 -21.85 33.89 -0.79
C ARG A 251 -20.43 34.36 -0.47
N CYS A 252 -19.41 33.73 -1.01
CA CYS A 252 -18.01 34.17 -0.92
C CYS A 252 -17.53 34.45 0.51
N GLY A 253 -17.51 33.42 1.36
CA GLY A 253 -17.09 33.62 2.75
C GLY A 253 -17.06 32.33 3.56
N CYS A 254 -16.73 32.51 4.84
CA CYS A 254 -16.70 31.41 5.82
C CYS A 254 -17.51 31.85 7.04
N ARG A 255 -18.31 30.94 7.58
CA ARG A 255 -19.01 31.12 8.82
C ARG A 255 -18.99 29.84 9.65
N PHE A 256 -18.81 30.00 10.95
CA PHE A 256 -18.90 28.86 11.88
C PHE A 256 -20.25 28.83 12.58
N TYR A 257 -20.76 27.63 12.77
CA TYR A 257 -22.03 27.38 13.42
C TYR A 257 -22.08 27.92 14.85
N THR A 258 -23.20 28.57 15.17
CA THR A 258 -23.58 28.95 16.52
C THR A 258 -25.03 28.46 16.77
N PRO A 259 -25.41 28.11 18.03
CA PRO A 259 -26.70 27.48 18.32
C PRO A 259 -27.94 28.36 17.99
N ASP A 260 -27.74 29.66 17.77
CA ASP A 260 -28.76 30.62 17.38
C ASP A 260 -28.98 30.76 15.86
N MET A 261 -28.20 30.02 15.07
CA MET A 261 -28.37 30.01 13.61
C MET A 261 -29.66 29.33 13.18
N PRO A 262 -30.46 29.93 12.28
CA PRO A 262 -31.62 29.27 11.72
C PRO A 262 -31.23 28.04 10.88
N LEU A 263 -31.94 26.96 11.07
CA LEU A 263 -31.75 25.74 10.28
C LEU A 263 -32.21 25.94 8.83
N PRO A 264 -31.58 25.26 7.85
CA PRO A 264 -32.01 25.28 6.45
C PRO A 264 -33.49 24.89 6.33
N GLY A 265 -34.29 25.73 5.67
CA GLY A 265 -35.71 25.47 5.44
C GLY A 265 -36.69 25.98 6.52
N ALA A 266 -36.26 26.54 7.63
CA ALA A 266 -37.13 27.27 8.53
C ALA A 266 -37.46 28.65 7.90
N LYS A 267 -38.50 28.68 7.06
CA LYS A 267 -39.10 29.96 6.64
C LYS A 267 -39.80 30.59 7.84
N ASN A 268 -39.42 31.81 8.23
CA ASN A 268 -40.21 32.68 9.07
C ASN A 268 -41.58 33.03 8.40
#